data_2f090244113ee2513c86997ef35962ef
#
_entry.id   2f090244113ee2513c86997ef35962ef
#
_cell.length_a   1.000
_cell.length_b   1.000
_cell.length_c   1.000
_cell.angle_alpha   90.00
_cell.angle_beta   90.00
_cell.angle_gamma   90.00
#
_symmetry.space_group_name_H-M   'P 1'
#
loop_
_entity.id
_entity.type
_entity.pdbx_description
1 polymer ?
#
loop_
_entity_poly.entity_id
_entity_poly.type
_entity_poly.pdbx_seq_one_letter_code
_entity_poly.pdbx_strand_id
1 'polypeptide(L)'
;RQRKKDLRVAGQGVYELDILLGAGCVSALDHTYIGMEVYGISNCLRREVESGRVRCVDWSNAGIAWRFKAAAMGVPFIPVRSMLGTDTLKYSAAKVVECPFTGEKVALLPALILDVGFIHVHRADRYGNCQIDGISGFSLEMARASKRLIISAEEIVSTDLIRERPDRTAIPYYLVDAVVHAPFASHPGEMCYVHRRDEELIREWVKEMEQPDTAAAYLQKYVYGLKNHEEYMDFIGRDRLASLLYGR
;
A
#
# COMPACT_ATOMS: atom_id res chain seq x y z
N ARG A 1 -14.45 7.71 3.66
CA ARG A 1 -15.74 8.45 3.56
C ARG A 1 -16.96 7.53 3.52
N GLN A 2 -16.94 6.48 2.69
CA GLN A 2 -18.06 5.54 2.56
C GLN A 2 -18.22 4.60 3.77
N ARG A 3 -17.31 4.65 4.74
CA ARG A 3 -17.29 3.84 5.95
C ARG A 3 -17.50 2.34 5.67
N LYS A 4 -16.87 1.82 4.62
CA LYS A 4 -16.82 0.39 4.36
C LYS A 4 -16.25 -0.32 5.58
N LYS A 5 -16.80 -1.48 5.91
CA LYS A 5 -16.37 -2.29 7.06
C LYS A 5 -15.93 -3.67 6.58
N ASP A 6 -15.33 -4.41 7.49
CA ASP A 6 -14.91 -5.79 7.28
C ASP A 6 -13.95 -6.00 6.11
N LEU A 7 -13.11 -4.96 5.84
CA LEU A 7 -12.09 -5.07 4.83
C LEU A 7 -10.97 -5.99 5.33
N ARG A 8 -10.53 -6.89 4.46
CA ARG A 8 -9.24 -7.57 4.59
C ARG A 8 -8.23 -6.81 3.74
N VAL A 9 -7.23 -6.25 4.38
CA VAL A 9 -6.22 -5.46 3.70
C VAL A 9 -4.92 -6.26 3.65
N ALA A 10 -4.21 -6.18 2.52
CA ALA A 10 -2.95 -6.86 2.33
C ALA A 10 -1.91 -5.90 1.77
N GLY A 11 -0.73 -5.92 2.34
CA GLY A 11 0.36 -5.09 1.88
C GLY A 11 1.33 -4.69 2.98
N GLN A 12 2.20 -3.79 2.62
CA GLN A 12 3.02 -2.97 3.49
C GLN A 12 2.36 -1.60 3.53
N GLY A 13 2.12 -1.07 4.71
CA GLY A 13 1.39 0.19 4.84
C GLY A 13 1.99 1.09 5.90
N VAL A 14 1.76 2.38 5.72
CA VAL A 14 2.13 3.41 6.69
C VAL A 14 0.87 4.20 7.03
N TYR A 15 0.62 5.33 6.40
CA TYR A 15 -0.49 6.23 6.74
C TYR A 15 -1.85 5.70 6.26
N GLU A 16 -1.92 5.25 5.03
CA GLU A 16 -3.14 4.78 4.40
C GLU A 16 -3.80 3.65 5.20
N LEU A 17 -2.98 2.76 5.73
CA LEU A 17 -3.46 1.64 6.53
C LEU A 17 -3.87 2.09 7.93
N ASP A 18 -3.10 2.99 8.54
CA ASP A 18 -3.42 3.53 9.87
C ASP A 18 -4.73 4.34 9.85
N ILE A 19 -4.99 5.09 8.76
CA ILE A 19 -6.29 5.75 8.52
C ILE A 19 -7.43 4.73 8.47
N LEU A 20 -7.27 3.64 7.72
CA LEU A 20 -8.29 2.62 7.59
C LEU A 20 -8.56 1.90 8.90
N LEU A 21 -7.53 1.64 9.69
CA LEU A 21 -7.62 1.06 11.02
C LEU A 21 -8.32 2.01 11.99
N GLY A 22 -7.88 3.26 12.07
CA GLY A 22 -8.49 4.29 12.92
C GLY A 22 -9.95 4.58 12.55
N ALA A 23 -10.31 4.42 11.28
CA ALA A 23 -11.70 4.55 10.80
C ALA A 23 -12.57 3.29 11.07
N GLY A 24 -12.01 2.22 11.64
CA GLY A 24 -12.72 0.97 11.90
C GLY A 24 -13.20 0.26 10.64
N CYS A 25 -12.43 0.39 9.54
CA CYS A 25 -12.77 -0.22 8.25
C CYS A 25 -12.24 -1.65 8.11
N VAL A 26 -11.18 -2.00 8.85
CA VAL A 26 -10.41 -3.23 8.69
C VAL A 26 -10.81 -4.28 9.72
N SER A 27 -11.01 -5.51 9.30
CA SER A 27 -11.24 -6.67 10.17
C SER A 27 -10.12 -7.69 10.14
N ALA A 28 -9.32 -7.70 9.07
CA ALA A 28 -8.16 -8.59 8.96
C ALA A 28 -7.04 -7.95 8.13
N LEU A 29 -5.81 -8.29 8.50
CA LEU A 29 -4.59 -7.86 7.84
C LEU A 29 -3.75 -9.08 7.43
N ASP A 30 -3.36 -9.11 6.17
CA ASP A 30 -2.19 -9.86 5.69
C ASP A 30 -1.04 -8.85 5.55
N HIS A 31 -0.20 -8.73 6.57
CA HIS A 31 0.77 -7.64 6.63
C HIS A 31 2.20 -8.13 6.80
N THR A 32 3.11 -7.21 6.58
CA THR A 32 4.53 -7.38 6.85
C THR A 32 4.98 -6.35 7.88
N TYR A 33 5.41 -5.20 7.39
CA TYR A 33 5.81 -4.07 8.20
C TYR A 33 4.72 -2.98 8.15
N ILE A 34 4.29 -2.53 9.31
CA ILE A 34 3.41 -1.37 9.48
C ILE A 34 4.04 -0.48 10.55
N GLY A 35 4.61 0.62 10.12
CA GLY A 35 5.31 1.54 11.01
C GLY A 35 5.43 2.92 10.41
N MET A 36 5.75 3.89 11.25
CA MET A 36 5.94 5.29 10.90
C MET A 36 7.43 5.65 10.84
N GLU A 37 8.30 4.66 10.54
CA GLU A 37 9.75 4.81 10.47
C GLU A 37 10.30 5.45 11.74
N VAL A 38 11.03 6.57 11.63
CA VAL A 38 11.61 7.28 12.75
C VAL A 38 10.60 7.87 13.75
N TYR A 39 9.32 7.90 13.38
CA TYR A 39 8.25 8.42 14.24
C TYR A 39 7.57 7.34 15.09
N GLY A 40 7.98 6.08 14.97
CA GLY A 40 7.53 4.97 15.80
C GLY A 40 6.63 3.99 15.07
N ILE A 41 5.78 3.31 15.83
CA ILE A 41 4.85 2.29 15.33
C ILE A 41 3.44 2.85 15.19
N SER A 42 2.62 2.18 14.38
CA SER A 42 1.20 2.51 14.24
C SER A 42 0.46 2.29 15.56
N ASN A 43 -0.06 3.37 16.14
CA ASN A 43 -0.86 3.33 17.36
C ASN A 43 -2.25 2.71 17.10
N CYS A 44 -2.85 2.97 15.94
CA CYS A 44 -4.10 2.35 15.56
C CYS A 44 -3.96 0.84 15.40
N LEU A 45 -2.92 0.36 14.69
CA LEU A 45 -2.67 -1.07 14.55
C LEU A 45 -2.56 -1.75 15.90
N ARG A 46 -1.70 -1.24 16.77
CA ARG A 46 -1.51 -1.79 18.12
C ARG A 46 -2.84 -1.91 18.84
N ARG A 47 -3.59 -0.83 18.93
CA ARG A 47 -4.87 -0.78 19.65
C ARG A 47 -5.91 -1.74 19.08
N GLU A 48 -6.03 -1.80 17.76
CA GLU A 48 -7.02 -2.65 17.10
C GLU A 48 -6.69 -4.14 17.21
N VAL A 49 -5.40 -4.49 17.16
CA VAL A 49 -4.93 -5.87 17.31
C VAL A 49 -5.01 -6.32 18.79
N GLU A 50 -4.51 -5.53 19.72
CA GLU A 50 -4.56 -5.86 21.17
C GLU A 50 -5.99 -5.99 21.69
N SER A 51 -6.94 -5.23 21.14
CA SER A 51 -8.37 -5.35 21.46
C SER A 51 -9.06 -6.54 20.80
N GLY A 52 -8.39 -7.26 19.89
CA GLY A 52 -8.95 -8.39 19.17
C GLY A 52 -9.93 -8.01 18.03
N ARG A 53 -10.08 -6.71 17.71
CA ARG A 53 -10.97 -6.27 16.62
C ARG A 53 -10.39 -6.54 15.24
N VAL A 54 -9.07 -6.58 15.11
CA VAL A 54 -8.38 -6.86 13.85
C VAL A 54 -7.52 -8.10 13.99
N ARG A 55 -7.75 -9.07 13.11
CA ARG A 55 -6.94 -10.28 13.03
C ARG A 55 -5.75 -10.06 12.10
N CYS A 56 -4.54 -10.31 12.59
CA CYS A 56 -3.33 -10.26 11.80
C CYS A 56 -2.89 -11.65 11.32
N VAL A 57 -2.38 -11.70 10.11
CA VAL A 57 -1.65 -12.83 9.53
C VAL A 57 -0.29 -12.30 9.11
N ASP A 58 0.75 -12.77 9.79
CA ASP A 58 2.09 -12.21 9.67
C ASP A 58 2.87 -12.79 8.49
N TRP A 59 3.54 -11.91 7.77
CA TRP A 59 4.43 -12.26 6.66
C TRP A 59 5.72 -11.45 6.74
N SER A 60 6.80 -11.98 6.22
CA SER A 60 7.96 -11.15 5.92
C SER A 60 7.71 -10.30 4.67
N ASN A 61 8.44 -9.20 4.48
CA ASN A 61 8.35 -8.39 3.25
C ASN A 61 8.53 -9.24 1.99
N ALA A 62 9.54 -10.12 1.99
CA ALA A 62 9.72 -11.08 0.91
C ALA A 62 8.55 -12.05 0.80
N GLY A 63 8.01 -12.53 1.95
CA GLY A 63 6.89 -13.46 1.98
C GLY A 63 5.64 -12.94 1.29
N ILE A 64 5.24 -11.69 1.58
CA ILE A 64 4.06 -11.10 0.93
C ILE A 64 4.31 -10.82 -0.55
N ALA A 65 5.50 -10.36 -0.91
CA ALA A 65 5.91 -10.17 -2.31
C ALA A 65 5.83 -11.50 -3.11
N TRP A 66 6.32 -12.59 -2.53
CA TRP A 66 6.22 -13.92 -3.14
C TRP A 66 4.79 -14.41 -3.27
N ARG A 67 3.91 -14.09 -2.35
CA ARG A 67 2.49 -14.42 -2.44
C ARG A 67 1.80 -13.69 -3.61
N PHE A 68 2.08 -12.39 -3.79
CA PHE A 68 1.63 -11.66 -4.99
C PHE A 68 2.26 -12.23 -6.26
N LYS A 69 3.55 -12.60 -6.21
CA LYS A 69 4.23 -13.24 -7.34
C LYS A 69 3.57 -14.56 -7.74
N ALA A 70 3.23 -15.41 -6.77
CA ALA A 70 2.52 -16.66 -7.02
C ALA A 70 1.18 -16.39 -7.74
N ALA A 71 0.38 -15.43 -7.25
CA ALA A 71 -0.86 -15.04 -7.89
C ALA A 71 -0.64 -14.50 -9.31
N ALA A 72 0.36 -13.64 -9.50
CA ALA A 72 0.73 -13.09 -10.81
C ALA A 72 1.14 -14.15 -11.83
N MET A 73 1.73 -15.27 -11.36
CA MET A 73 2.12 -16.42 -12.18
C MET A 73 0.98 -17.43 -12.40
N GLY A 74 -0.15 -17.25 -11.73
CA GLY A 74 -1.27 -18.20 -11.79
C GLY A 74 -1.01 -19.53 -11.06
N VAL A 75 -0.04 -19.56 -10.12
CA VAL A 75 0.25 -20.76 -9.32
C VAL A 75 -0.41 -20.64 -7.93
N PRO A 76 -0.90 -21.76 -7.34
CA PRO A 76 -1.66 -21.70 -6.08
C PRO A 76 -0.78 -21.37 -4.87
N PHE A 77 0.52 -21.59 -4.94
CA PHE A 77 1.49 -21.28 -3.90
C PHE A 77 2.91 -21.15 -4.48
N ILE A 78 3.83 -20.64 -3.67
CA ILE A 78 5.26 -20.60 -4.00
C ILE A 78 6.07 -21.18 -2.84
N PRO A 79 7.04 -22.10 -3.10
CA PRO A 79 7.94 -22.59 -2.07
C PRO A 79 9.06 -21.59 -1.80
N VAL A 80 9.34 -21.34 -0.51
CA VAL A 80 10.43 -20.45 -0.09
C VAL A 80 11.19 -21.05 1.10
N ARG A 81 12.41 -20.57 1.35
CA ARG A 81 13.20 -20.92 2.53
C ARG A 81 13.26 -19.78 3.57
N SER A 82 12.95 -18.57 3.14
CA SER A 82 13.17 -17.34 3.89
C SER A 82 12.40 -17.23 5.22
N MET A 83 11.30 -17.98 5.40
CA MET A 83 10.51 -17.95 6.63
C MET A 83 10.82 -19.10 7.60
N LEU A 84 11.62 -20.08 7.17
CA LEU A 84 12.00 -21.21 8.04
C LEU A 84 12.81 -20.73 9.25
N GLY A 85 12.49 -21.27 10.43
CA GLY A 85 13.17 -20.93 11.68
C GLY A 85 12.78 -19.58 12.29
N THR A 86 11.78 -18.88 11.74
CA THR A 86 11.27 -17.63 12.29
C THR A 86 9.94 -17.81 13.02
N ASP A 87 9.66 -16.95 13.98
CA ASP A 87 8.35 -16.95 14.66
C ASP A 87 7.22 -16.47 13.72
N THR A 88 7.50 -15.63 12.74
CA THR A 88 6.56 -15.22 11.70
C THR A 88 5.89 -16.42 11.02
N LEU A 89 6.62 -17.52 10.85
CA LEU A 89 6.06 -18.75 10.28
C LEU A 89 4.88 -19.30 11.10
N LYS A 90 4.93 -19.19 12.44
CA LYS A 90 3.89 -19.68 13.35
C LYS A 90 2.59 -18.87 13.24
N TYR A 91 2.69 -17.57 12.94
CA TYR A 91 1.56 -16.65 12.84
C TYR A 91 1.10 -16.40 11.41
N SER A 92 1.74 -17.08 10.45
CA SER A 92 1.40 -17.04 9.03
C SER A 92 0.42 -18.16 8.66
N ALA A 93 -0.05 -18.14 7.40
CA ALA A 93 -0.80 -19.25 6.80
C ALA A 93 0.11 -20.20 5.98
N ALA A 94 1.43 -20.10 6.12
CA ALA A 94 2.37 -20.95 5.41
C ALA A 94 2.34 -22.39 5.94
N LYS A 95 2.68 -23.35 5.09
CA LYS A 95 2.81 -24.78 5.43
C LYS A 95 4.23 -25.23 5.14
N VAL A 96 4.83 -26.01 6.05
CA VAL A 96 6.16 -26.58 5.83
C VAL A 96 6.02 -27.99 5.26
N VAL A 97 6.76 -28.26 4.20
CA VAL A 97 6.84 -29.58 3.55
C VAL A 97 8.28 -29.91 3.21
N GLU A 98 8.55 -31.17 2.91
CA GLU A 98 9.82 -31.60 2.29
C GLU A 98 9.74 -31.39 0.79
N CYS A 99 10.78 -30.81 0.22
CA CYS A 99 10.90 -30.64 -1.23
C CYS A 99 11.07 -32.00 -1.90
N PRO A 100 10.21 -32.39 -2.84
CA PRO A 100 10.30 -33.73 -3.49
C PRO A 100 11.54 -33.91 -4.36
N PHE A 101 12.25 -32.81 -4.68
CA PHE A 101 13.45 -32.84 -5.51
C PHE A 101 14.74 -32.86 -4.70
N THR A 102 14.77 -32.22 -3.52
CA THR A 102 16.00 -32.04 -2.73
C THR A 102 15.94 -32.68 -1.35
N GLY A 103 14.75 -33.06 -0.86
CA GLY A 103 14.53 -33.53 0.51
C GLY A 103 14.61 -32.43 1.58
N GLU A 104 14.97 -31.19 1.21
CA GLU A 104 15.06 -30.09 2.16
C GLU A 104 13.68 -29.55 2.54
N LYS A 105 13.55 -29.00 3.77
CA LYS A 105 12.32 -28.32 4.19
C LYS A 105 12.14 -27.00 3.46
N VAL A 106 10.91 -26.75 3.01
CA VAL A 106 10.49 -25.48 2.39
C VAL A 106 9.15 -25.05 2.98
N ALA A 107 8.92 -23.74 3.07
CA ALA A 107 7.64 -23.17 3.43
C ALA A 107 6.85 -22.88 2.15
N LEU A 108 5.62 -23.39 2.05
CA LEU A 108 4.69 -23.12 0.97
C LEU A 108 3.87 -21.89 1.34
N LEU A 109 4.01 -20.82 0.59
CA LEU A 109 3.27 -19.57 0.78
C LEU A 109 2.09 -19.54 -0.20
N PRO A 110 0.84 -19.50 0.27
CA PRO A 110 -0.33 -19.47 -0.62
C PRO A 110 -0.38 -18.19 -1.43
N ALA A 111 -0.79 -18.29 -2.69
CA ALA A 111 -1.01 -17.12 -3.55
C ALA A 111 -1.98 -16.14 -2.91
N LEU A 112 -1.74 -14.84 -3.10
CA LEU A 112 -2.57 -13.77 -2.61
C LEU A 112 -3.18 -13.00 -3.77
N ILE A 113 -4.47 -13.23 -4.01
CA ILE A 113 -5.25 -12.55 -5.04
C ILE A 113 -6.05 -11.44 -4.37
N LEU A 114 -5.95 -10.23 -4.89
CA LEU A 114 -6.70 -9.07 -4.43
C LEU A 114 -8.00 -8.92 -5.23
N ASP A 115 -9.10 -8.63 -4.56
CA ASP A 115 -10.35 -8.24 -5.23
C ASP A 115 -10.19 -6.87 -5.89
N VAL A 116 -9.50 -5.94 -5.21
CA VAL A 116 -9.14 -4.62 -5.75
C VAL A 116 -7.72 -4.27 -5.31
N GLY A 117 -6.86 -3.90 -6.25
CA GLY A 117 -5.56 -3.30 -6.01
C GLY A 117 -5.60 -1.79 -6.19
N PHE A 118 -4.87 -1.06 -5.36
CA PHE A 118 -4.66 0.38 -5.48
C PHE A 118 -3.17 0.65 -5.57
N ILE A 119 -2.73 1.32 -6.62
CA ILE A 119 -1.31 1.67 -6.81
C ILE A 119 -1.21 3.13 -7.22
N HIS A 120 -0.33 3.87 -6.55
CA HIS A 120 0.02 5.22 -6.93
C HIS A 120 1.28 5.22 -7.79
N VAL A 121 1.26 5.96 -8.90
CA VAL A 121 2.34 5.96 -9.89
C VAL A 121 2.75 7.39 -10.26
N HIS A 122 3.96 7.55 -10.80
CA HIS A 122 4.46 8.86 -11.25
C HIS A 122 3.68 9.37 -12.45
N ARG A 123 3.51 8.51 -13.45
CA ARG A 123 2.81 8.87 -14.68
C ARG A 123 1.91 7.73 -15.16
N ALA A 124 0.75 8.11 -15.68
CA ALA A 124 -0.11 7.20 -16.42
C ALA A 124 -0.65 7.89 -17.68
N ASP A 125 -0.88 7.12 -18.73
CA ASP A 125 -1.69 7.62 -19.84
C ASP A 125 -3.19 7.32 -19.61
N ARG A 126 -4.04 7.88 -20.45
CA ARG A 126 -5.49 7.69 -20.35
C ARG A 126 -5.96 6.24 -20.50
N TYR A 127 -5.11 5.36 -21.03
CA TYR A 127 -5.42 3.94 -21.21
C TYR A 127 -4.99 3.10 -20.02
N GLY A 128 -4.12 3.63 -19.15
CA GLY A 128 -3.61 2.92 -17.98
C GLY A 128 -2.20 2.34 -18.15
N ASN A 129 -1.44 2.76 -19.16
CA ASN A 129 -0.01 2.47 -19.18
C ASN A 129 0.69 3.34 -18.15
N CYS A 130 1.38 2.73 -17.19
CA CYS A 130 1.95 3.43 -16.05
C CYS A 130 3.46 3.32 -16.00
N GLN A 131 4.09 4.43 -15.59
CA GLN A 131 5.52 4.49 -15.31
C GLN A 131 5.75 4.80 -13.83
N ILE A 132 6.68 4.08 -13.22
CA ILE A 132 7.11 4.26 -11.83
C ILE A 132 8.61 4.59 -11.88
N ASP A 133 9.00 5.73 -11.32
CA ASP A 133 10.39 6.11 -11.17
C ASP A 133 10.90 5.65 -9.79
N GLY A 134 12.12 5.11 -9.73
CA GLY A 134 12.69 4.61 -8.49
C GLY A 134 12.22 3.20 -8.11
N ILE A 135 12.05 2.96 -6.81
CA ILE A 135 11.74 1.64 -6.27
C ILE A 135 10.25 1.36 -6.40
N SER A 136 9.90 0.28 -7.11
CA SER A 136 8.51 -0.16 -7.27
C SER A 136 8.00 -1.09 -6.15
N GLY A 137 8.89 -1.56 -5.26
CA GLY A 137 8.53 -2.57 -4.27
C GLY A 137 7.97 -3.82 -4.95
N PHE A 138 6.79 -4.25 -4.50
CA PHE A 138 6.04 -5.35 -5.12
C PHE A 138 4.80 -4.86 -5.92
N SER A 139 4.78 -3.59 -6.32
CA SER A 139 3.64 -3.02 -7.07
C SER A 139 3.36 -3.76 -8.38
N LEU A 140 4.41 -4.25 -9.06
CA LEU A 140 4.28 -4.99 -10.33
C LEU A 140 3.58 -6.34 -10.15
N GLU A 141 3.95 -7.06 -9.10
CA GLU A 141 3.33 -8.33 -8.74
C GLU A 141 1.90 -8.09 -8.23
N MET A 142 1.69 -7.08 -7.40
CA MET A 142 0.38 -6.71 -6.88
C MET A 142 -0.58 -6.31 -7.99
N ALA A 143 -0.11 -5.55 -9.00
CA ALA A 143 -0.91 -5.20 -10.17
C ALA A 143 -1.46 -6.45 -10.87
N ARG A 144 -0.59 -7.46 -11.10
CA ARG A 144 -0.97 -8.72 -11.73
C ARG A 144 -1.79 -9.65 -10.84
N ALA A 145 -1.67 -9.51 -9.53
CA ALA A 145 -2.42 -10.28 -8.54
C ALA A 145 -3.82 -9.72 -8.26
N SER A 146 -4.17 -8.58 -8.85
CA SER A 146 -5.44 -7.89 -8.64
C SER A 146 -6.48 -8.31 -9.67
N LYS A 147 -7.71 -8.62 -9.25
CA LYS A 147 -8.86 -8.84 -10.13
C LYS A 147 -9.33 -7.53 -10.77
N ARG A 148 -9.24 -6.44 -10.02
CA ARG A 148 -9.47 -5.07 -10.47
C ARG A 148 -8.33 -4.20 -9.98
N LEU A 149 -7.81 -3.33 -10.84
CA LEU A 149 -6.71 -2.44 -10.53
C LEU A 149 -7.10 -0.99 -10.77
N ILE A 150 -6.99 -0.20 -9.71
CA ILE A 150 -7.20 1.24 -9.75
C ILE A 150 -5.83 1.92 -9.57
N ILE A 151 -5.50 2.77 -10.53
CA ILE A 151 -4.28 3.57 -10.52
C ILE A 151 -4.62 5.00 -10.14
N SER A 152 -3.87 5.58 -9.21
CA SER A 152 -3.76 7.02 -9.06
C SER A 152 -2.39 7.48 -9.58
N ALA A 153 -2.32 8.64 -10.21
CA ALA A 153 -1.10 9.13 -10.83
C ALA A 153 -0.84 10.59 -10.48
N GLU A 154 0.43 10.92 -10.29
CA GLU A 154 0.89 12.30 -10.15
C GLU A 154 0.62 13.10 -11.42
N GLU A 155 0.88 12.48 -12.59
CA GLU A 155 0.68 13.11 -13.88
C GLU A 155 -0.07 12.18 -14.83
N ILE A 156 -1.04 12.76 -15.57
CA ILE A 156 -1.62 12.11 -16.74
C ILE A 156 -0.91 12.63 -17.98
N VAL A 157 -0.24 11.74 -18.69
CA VAL A 157 0.57 12.07 -19.84
C VAL A 157 -0.01 11.55 -21.15
N SER A 158 0.49 12.02 -22.28
CA SER A 158 0.11 11.48 -23.59
C SER A 158 0.65 10.06 -23.77
N THR A 159 -0.07 9.24 -24.53
CA THR A 159 0.40 7.88 -24.87
C THR A 159 1.70 7.92 -25.70
N ASP A 160 1.92 8.98 -26.46
CA ASP A 160 3.15 9.12 -27.25
C ASP A 160 4.37 9.28 -26.34
N LEU A 161 4.26 10.03 -25.25
CA LEU A 161 5.32 10.11 -24.23
C LEU A 161 5.64 8.73 -23.62
N ILE A 162 4.62 7.92 -23.37
CA ILE A 162 4.83 6.51 -22.91
C ILE A 162 5.60 5.71 -23.98
N ARG A 163 5.24 5.90 -25.27
CA ARG A 163 5.87 5.19 -26.40
C ARG A 163 7.31 5.57 -26.68
N GLU A 164 7.75 6.76 -26.28
CA GLU A 164 9.16 7.16 -26.37
C GLU A 164 10.08 6.24 -25.54
N ARG A 165 9.58 5.72 -24.41
CA ARG A 165 10.32 4.84 -23.52
C ARG A 165 9.44 3.67 -23.04
N PRO A 166 9.07 2.74 -23.95
CA PRO A 166 8.21 1.61 -23.63
C PRO A 166 8.83 0.66 -22.60
N ASP A 167 10.15 0.62 -22.53
CA ASP A 167 10.93 -0.12 -21.53
C ASP A 167 10.67 0.33 -20.09
N ARG A 168 10.15 1.55 -19.88
CA ARG A 168 9.78 2.10 -18.57
C ARG A 168 8.33 1.82 -18.16
N THR A 169 7.53 1.18 -19.03
CA THR A 169 6.15 0.84 -18.70
C THR A 169 6.14 -0.28 -17.66
N ALA A 170 5.93 0.10 -16.42
CA ALA A 170 5.91 -0.80 -15.27
C ALA A 170 4.61 -1.60 -15.20
N ILE A 171 3.47 -0.95 -15.41
CA ILE A 171 2.14 -1.55 -15.40
C ILE A 171 1.49 -1.25 -16.76
N PRO A 172 1.22 -2.27 -17.58
CA PRO A 172 0.58 -2.10 -18.87
C PRO A 172 -0.94 -1.95 -18.75
N TYR A 173 -1.55 -1.22 -19.69
CA TYR A 173 -2.96 -0.84 -19.68
C TYR A 173 -3.95 -1.99 -19.48
N TYR A 174 -3.65 -3.18 -20.00
CA TYR A 174 -4.58 -4.33 -19.93
C TYR A 174 -4.76 -4.89 -18.51
N LEU A 175 -3.98 -4.43 -17.53
CA LEU A 175 -4.15 -4.75 -16.11
C LEU A 175 -5.00 -3.71 -15.37
N VAL A 176 -5.27 -2.56 -15.99
CA VAL A 176 -5.82 -1.38 -15.31
C VAL A 176 -7.29 -1.17 -15.64
N ASP A 177 -8.13 -1.12 -14.62
CA ASP A 177 -9.57 -0.86 -14.76
C ASP A 177 -9.90 0.63 -14.70
N ALA A 178 -9.14 1.41 -13.94
CA ALA A 178 -9.37 2.84 -13.80
C ALA A 178 -8.09 3.61 -13.52
N VAL A 179 -8.02 4.83 -14.06
CA VAL A 179 -6.95 5.80 -13.81
C VAL A 179 -7.53 7.08 -13.23
N VAL A 180 -6.92 7.58 -12.15
CA VAL A 180 -7.32 8.79 -11.46
C VAL A 180 -6.13 9.76 -11.42
N HIS A 181 -6.31 10.99 -11.90
CA HIS A 181 -5.33 12.05 -11.68
C HIS A 181 -5.42 12.52 -10.23
N ALA A 182 -4.35 12.32 -9.47
CA ALA A 182 -4.31 12.64 -8.05
C ALA A 182 -2.88 13.06 -7.64
N PRO A 183 -2.42 14.25 -8.04
CA PRO A 183 -1.12 14.75 -7.61
C PRO A 183 -1.06 14.85 -6.09
N PHE A 184 0.10 14.59 -5.50
CA PHE A 184 0.26 14.49 -4.04
C PHE A 184 -0.62 13.45 -3.34
N ALA A 185 -1.07 12.39 -4.04
CA ALA A 185 -1.89 11.38 -3.37
C ALA A 185 -1.11 10.53 -2.35
N SER A 186 0.20 10.52 -2.38
CA SER A 186 1.06 9.93 -1.35
C SER A 186 1.26 10.82 -0.11
N HIS A 187 0.85 12.10 -0.14
CA HIS A 187 0.94 13.02 0.99
C HIS A 187 0.12 12.51 2.21
N PRO A 188 0.64 12.58 3.45
CA PRO A 188 1.85 13.23 3.92
C PRO A 188 3.15 12.44 3.70
N GLY A 189 3.11 11.27 3.10
CA GLY A 189 4.29 10.52 2.67
C GLY A 189 5.02 11.23 1.53
N GLU A 190 6.07 10.58 1.03
CA GLU A 190 6.86 11.09 -0.09
C GLU A 190 6.49 10.40 -1.40
N MET A 191 6.78 11.06 -2.51
CA MET A 191 6.84 10.48 -3.85
C MET A 191 8.23 10.70 -4.42
N CYS A 192 8.97 9.63 -4.63
CA CYS A 192 10.36 9.69 -5.11
C CYS A 192 10.49 10.63 -6.31
N TYR A 193 11.47 11.53 -6.29
CA TYR A 193 11.74 12.52 -7.33
C TYR A 193 10.65 13.58 -7.58
N VAL A 194 9.50 13.50 -6.88
CA VAL A 194 8.41 14.48 -7.02
C VAL A 194 8.34 15.37 -5.81
N HIS A 195 8.06 14.84 -4.63
CA HIS A 195 7.96 15.63 -3.40
C HIS A 195 8.45 14.87 -2.17
N ARG A 196 8.90 15.63 -1.20
CA ARG A 196 9.30 15.15 0.13
C ARG A 196 8.08 14.87 0.98
N ARG A 197 8.29 14.12 2.07
CA ARG A 197 7.27 13.93 3.11
C ARG A 197 7.00 15.22 3.86
N ASP A 198 5.76 15.39 4.31
CA ASP A 198 5.35 16.47 5.22
C ASP A 198 5.55 16.03 6.66
N GLU A 199 6.74 16.31 7.20
CA GLU A 199 7.13 15.83 8.53
C GLU A 199 6.27 16.41 9.67
N GLU A 200 5.78 17.63 9.54
CA GLU A 200 4.92 18.25 10.55
C GLU A 200 3.57 17.53 10.63
N LEU A 201 2.98 17.26 9.48
CA LEU A 201 1.69 16.54 9.43
C LEU A 201 1.84 15.10 9.90
N ILE A 202 2.99 14.46 9.61
CA ILE A 202 3.28 13.11 10.12
C ILE A 202 3.36 13.10 11.64
N ARG A 203 4.05 14.07 12.25
CA ARG A 203 4.12 14.18 13.72
C ARG A 203 2.76 14.47 14.35
N GLU A 204 1.95 15.35 13.74
CA GLU A 204 0.56 15.57 14.13
C GLU A 204 -0.22 14.26 14.09
N TRP A 205 -0.13 13.53 12.98
CA TRP A 205 -0.77 12.22 12.82
C TRP A 205 -0.42 11.26 13.94
N VAL A 206 0.87 11.00 14.16
CA VAL A 206 1.33 10.02 15.14
C VAL A 206 0.80 10.35 16.53
N LYS A 207 0.82 11.63 16.91
CA LYS A 207 0.30 12.13 18.17
C LYS A 207 -1.21 11.94 18.29
N GLU A 208 -1.96 12.37 17.28
CA GLU A 208 -3.42 12.32 17.31
C GLU A 208 -3.96 10.88 17.28
N MET A 209 -3.20 9.93 16.69
CA MET A 209 -3.57 8.52 16.64
C MET A 209 -3.33 7.75 17.94
N GLU A 210 -2.72 8.37 18.97
CA GLU A 210 -2.50 7.74 20.28
C GLU A 210 -3.82 7.41 20.99
N GLN A 211 -4.82 8.29 20.91
CA GLN A 211 -6.09 8.12 21.59
C GLN A 211 -7.26 8.02 20.59
N PRO A 212 -8.30 7.23 20.90
CA PRO A 212 -9.46 7.07 20.02
C PRO A 212 -10.17 8.39 19.69
N ASP A 213 -10.33 9.29 20.68
CA ASP A 213 -11.07 10.53 20.50
C ASP A 213 -10.32 11.52 19.61
N THR A 214 -8.98 11.65 19.80
CA THR A 214 -8.16 12.50 18.95
C THR A 214 -8.03 11.93 17.56
N ALA A 215 -7.93 10.60 17.41
CA ALA A 215 -7.97 9.92 16.13
C ALA A 215 -9.29 10.20 15.38
N ALA A 216 -10.43 10.15 16.07
CA ALA A 216 -11.72 10.47 15.46
C ALA A 216 -11.80 11.93 15.00
N ALA A 217 -11.28 12.87 15.81
CA ALA A 217 -11.21 14.29 15.46
C ALA A 217 -10.31 14.52 14.23
N TYR A 218 -9.15 13.86 14.19
CA TYR A 218 -8.25 13.91 13.03
C TYR A 218 -8.93 13.39 11.75
N LEU A 219 -9.58 12.23 11.82
CA LEU A 219 -10.33 11.67 10.69
C LEU A 219 -11.45 12.60 10.24
N GLN A 220 -12.13 13.27 11.18
CA GLN A 220 -13.15 14.26 10.82
C GLN A 220 -12.52 15.45 10.09
N LYS A 221 -11.38 15.95 10.55
CA LYS A 221 -10.66 17.09 9.96
C LYS A 221 -10.12 16.79 8.56
N TYR A 222 -9.43 15.68 8.38
CA TYR A 222 -8.63 15.41 7.17
C TYR A 222 -9.29 14.43 6.17
N VAL A 223 -10.32 13.70 6.59
CA VAL A 223 -10.96 12.69 5.75
C VAL A 223 -12.45 12.95 5.55
N TYR A 224 -13.23 13.02 6.65
CA TYR A 224 -14.69 13.08 6.53
C TYR A 224 -15.20 14.49 6.24
N GLY A 225 -14.51 15.51 6.72
CA GLY A 225 -14.88 16.92 6.51
C GLY A 225 -14.59 17.43 5.09
N LEU A 226 -13.86 16.67 4.28
CA LEU A 226 -13.45 17.07 2.93
C LEU A 226 -14.19 16.25 1.89
N LYS A 227 -14.64 16.84 0.81
CA LYS A 227 -15.47 16.15 -0.21
C LYS A 227 -14.66 15.34 -1.21
N ASN A 228 -13.46 15.81 -1.57
CA ASN A 228 -12.63 15.21 -2.60
C ASN A 228 -11.14 15.53 -2.36
N HIS A 229 -10.28 15.07 -3.26
CA HIS A 229 -8.85 15.28 -3.19
C HIS A 229 -8.46 16.75 -3.42
N GLU A 230 -9.20 17.48 -4.24
CA GLU A 230 -8.97 18.90 -4.50
C GLU A 230 -9.15 19.72 -3.23
N GLU A 231 -10.28 19.50 -2.50
CA GLU A 231 -10.50 20.14 -1.19
C GLU A 231 -9.42 19.76 -0.17
N TYR A 232 -8.88 18.55 -0.23
CA TYR A 232 -7.76 18.18 0.62
C TYR A 232 -6.50 18.99 0.32
N MET A 233 -6.14 19.15 -0.95
CA MET A 233 -4.98 19.95 -1.34
C MET A 233 -5.14 21.43 -0.96
N ASP A 234 -6.34 21.97 -1.14
CA ASP A 234 -6.64 23.37 -0.73
C ASP A 234 -6.61 23.53 0.80
N PHE A 235 -7.11 22.52 1.52
CA PHE A 235 -7.09 22.51 2.99
C PHE A 235 -5.66 22.43 3.56
N ILE A 236 -4.78 21.62 2.97
CA ILE A 236 -3.36 21.56 3.35
C ILE A 236 -2.66 22.88 2.99
N GLY A 237 -3.06 23.51 1.91
CA GLY A 237 -2.48 24.73 1.37
C GLY A 237 -1.55 24.48 0.21
N ARG A 238 -1.85 25.09 -0.94
CA ARG A 238 -1.08 24.91 -2.18
C ARG A 238 0.37 25.34 -2.03
N ASP A 239 0.66 26.41 -1.29
CA ASP A 239 2.02 26.88 -1.03
C ASP A 239 2.81 25.88 -0.17
N ARG A 240 2.17 25.26 0.82
CA ARG A 240 2.78 24.20 1.63
C ARG A 240 3.13 23.01 0.76
N LEU A 241 2.20 22.50 -0.03
CA LEU A 241 2.46 21.40 -0.96
C LEU A 241 3.58 21.74 -1.94
N ALA A 242 3.59 22.94 -2.51
CA ALA A 242 4.63 23.40 -3.42
C ALA A 242 6.03 23.42 -2.74
N SER A 243 6.09 23.76 -1.46
CA SER A 243 7.35 23.75 -0.69
C SER A 243 7.96 22.35 -0.48
N LEU A 244 7.16 21.30 -0.63
CA LEU A 244 7.61 19.91 -0.54
C LEU A 244 8.24 19.40 -1.85
N LEU A 245 7.99 20.02 -2.98
CA LEU A 245 8.55 19.60 -4.26
C LEU A 245 10.07 19.57 -4.21
N TYR A 246 10.66 18.56 -4.83
CA TYR A 246 12.09 18.60 -5.09
C TYR A 246 12.39 19.71 -6.09
N GLY A 247 13.42 20.51 -5.81
CA GLY A 247 13.90 21.50 -6.75
C GLY A 247 14.26 20.83 -8.09
N ARG A 248 13.65 21.29 -9.17
CA ARG A 248 14.07 20.94 -10.55
C ARG A 248 15.32 21.68 -10.93
#